data_789b79ccf778079e8804b8d8d5856565
#
_entry.id   789b79ccf778079e8804b8d8d5856565
#
_cell.length_a   1.000
_cell.length_b   1.000
_cell.length_c   1.000
_cell.angle_alpha   90.00
_cell.angle_beta   90.00
_cell.angle_gamma   90.00
#
_symmetry.space_group_name_H-M   'P 1'
#
loop_
_entity.id
_entity.type
_entity.pdbx_description
1 polymer ?
#
loop_
_entity_poly.entity_id
_entity_poly.type
_entity_poly.pdbx_seq_one_letter_code
_entity_poly.pdbx_strand_id
1 'polypeptide(L)'
;MHLYKQYLKQGLIALALFSIYACEKDPEQHLELGNWYLQKGLIDDAITEYREVSRLLQPDHSKLDREQFKILGTAHFKLALSYTKKGW
;
A
#
# COMPACT_ATOMS: atom_id res chain seq x y z
N MET A 1 -22.42 31.99 -19.47
CA MET A 1 -21.07 31.46 -19.78
C MET A 1 -20.14 31.40 -18.55
N HIS A 2 -20.24 32.35 -17.60
CA HIS A 2 -19.45 32.28 -16.35
C HIS A 2 -19.82 31.08 -15.49
N LEU A 3 -21.07 30.67 -15.46
CA LEU A 3 -21.54 29.51 -14.69
C LEU A 3 -20.91 28.20 -15.17
N TYR A 4 -20.70 28.05 -16.47
CA TYR A 4 -20.11 26.85 -17.06
C TYR A 4 -18.67 26.61 -16.60
N LYS A 5 -17.86 27.68 -16.51
CA LYS A 5 -16.47 27.60 -16.06
C LYS A 5 -16.36 27.25 -14.58
N GLN A 6 -17.30 27.71 -13.75
CA GLN A 6 -17.35 27.37 -12.32
C GLN A 6 -17.66 25.90 -12.10
N TYR A 7 -18.59 25.32 -12.84
CA TYR A 7 -18.94 23.91 -12.74
C TYR A 7 -17.78 23.02 -13.14
N LEU A 8 -17.02 23.41 -14.16
CA LEU A 8 -15.84 22.65 -14.61
C LEU A 8 -14.74 22.65 -13.53
N LYS A 9 -14.50 23.78 -12.87
CA LYS A 9 -13.52 23.86 -11.78
C LYS A 9 -13.92 22.99 -10.60
N GLN A 10 -15.19 23.00 -10.22
CA GLN A 10 -15.70 22.17 -9.12
C GLN A 10 -15.64 20.69 -9.45
N GLY A 11 -15.93 20.30 -10.67
CA GLY A 11 -15.82 18.92 -11.13
C GLY A 11 -14.38 18.40 -11.08
N LEU A 12 -13.42 19.24 -11.50
CA LEU A 12 -12.01 18.87 -11.45
C LEU A 12 -11.48 18.69 -10.03
N ILE A 13 -11.88 19.56 -9.11
CA ILE A 13 -11.49 19.47 -7.70
C ILE A 13 -12.09 18.19 -7.07
N ALA A 14 -13.35 17.89 -7.35
CA ALA A 14 -14.00 16.68 -6.85
C ALA A 14 -13.32 15.41 -7.35
N LEU A 15 -12.92 15.36 -8.63
CA LEU A 15 -12.20 14.23 -9.21
C LEU A 15 -10.81 14.06 -8.57
N ALA A 16 -10.11 15.16 -8.31
CA ALA A 16 -8.80 15.12 -7.66
C ALA A 16 -8.90 14.57 -6.23
N LEU A 17 -9.90 15.00 -5.47
CA LEU A 17 -10.15 14.50 -4.11
C LEU A 17 -10.51 13.02 -4.12
N PHE A 18 -11.34 12.58 -5.05
CA PHE A 18 -11.71 11.18 -5.19
C PHE A 18 -10.49 10.31 -5.52
N SER A 19 -9.59 10.80 -6.38
CA SER A 19 -8.35 10.10 -6.73
C SER A 19 -7.43 9.90 -5.51
N ILE A 20 -7.35 10.88 -4.61
CA ILE A 20 -6.58 10.78 -3.37
C ILE A 20 -7.13 9.65 -2.49
N TYR A 21 -8.44 9.58 -2.32
CA TYR A 21 -9.06 8.50 -1.54
C TYR A 21 -8.91 7.14 -2.22
N ALA A 22 -9.01 7.08 -3.55
CA ALA A 22 -8.87 5.85 -4.31
C ALA A 22 -7.43 5.28 -4.31
N CYS A 23 -6.42 6.11 -3.97
CA CYS A 23 -5.02 5.67 -3.90
C CYS A 23 -4.65 5.01 -2.56
N GLU A 24 -5.53 5.05 -1.56
CA GLU A 24 -5.27 4.37 -0.29
C GLU A 24 -5.44 2.88 -0.45
N LYS A 25 -4.32 2.15 -0.33
CA LYS A 25 -4.30 0.68 -0.45
C LYS A 25 -4.47 0.05 0.92
N ASP A 26 -5.17 -1.10 0.95
CA ASP A 26 -5.24 -1.90 2.17
C ASP A 26 -3.97 -2.77 2.32
N PRO A 27 -3.77 -3.41 3.50
CA PRO A 27 -2.58 -4.22 3.72
C PRO A 27 -2.39 -5.33 2.70
N GLU A 28 -3.46 -5.98 2.27
CA GLU A 28 -3.39 -7.06 1.29
C GLU A 28 -2.90 -6.55 -0.06
N GLN A 29 -3.37 -5.39 -0.49
CA GLN A 29 -2.92 -4.77 -1.75
C GLN A 29 -1.44 -4.42 -1.70
N HIS A 30 -0.94 -3.91 -0.56
CA HIS A 30 0.48 -3.64 -0.37
C HIS A 30 1.30 -4.94 -0.42
N LEU A 31 0.79 -6.01 0.18
CA LEU A 31 1.45 -7.31 0.15
C LEU A 31 1.57 -7.83 -1.29
N GLU A 32 0.49 -7.77 -2.05
CA GLU A 32 0.45 -8.21 -3.45
C GLU A 32 1.41 -7.38 -4.31
N LEU A 33 1.42 -6.06 -4.11
CA LEU A 33 2.29 -5.17 -4.86
C LEU A 33 3.76 -5.43 -4.52
N GLY A 34 4.06 -5.66 -3.23
CA GLY A 34 5.39 -6.05 -2.80
C GLY A 34 5.86 -7.35 -3.46
N ASN A 35 4.97 -8.34 -3.53
CA ASN A 35 5.27 -9.62 -4.20
C ASN A 35 5.55 -9.41 -5.69
N TRP A 36 4.81 -8.53 -6.34
CA TRP A 36 5.01 -8.20 -7.75
C TRP A 36 6.38 -7.54 -7.96
N TYR A 37 6.73 -6.57 -7.12
CA TYR A 37 8.04 -5.92 -7.19
C TYR A 37 9.18 -6.91 -6.95
N LEU A 38 9.03 -7.78 -5.96
CA LEU A 38 10.04 -8.79 -5.63
C LEU A 38 10.28 -9.73 -6.83
N GLN A 39 9.20 -10.14 -7.48
CA GLN A 39 9.24 -10.99 -8.65
C GLN A 39 9.96 -10.31 -9.83
N LYS A 40 9.82 -8.99 -9.94
CA LYS A 40 10.48 -8.20 -10.99
C LYS A 40 11.93 -7.82 -10.64
N GLY A 41 12.41 -8.20 -9.46
CA GLY A 41 13.76 -7.86 -9.01
C GLY A 41 13.87 -6.43 -8.47
N LEU A 42 12.76 -5.74 -8.26
CA LEU A 42 12.71 -4.39 -7.70
C LEU A 42 12.68 -4.49 -6.18
N ILE A 43 13.83 -4.84 -5.59
CA ILE A 43 13.91 -5.23 -4.18
C ILE A 43 13.57 -4.07 -3.24
N ASP A 44 14.08 -2.86 -3.51
CA ASP A 44 13.81 -1.69 -2.66
C ASP A 44 12.33 -1.33 -2.68
N ASP A 45 11.68 -1.41 -3.83
CA ASP A 45 10.25 -1.15 -3.96
C ASP A 45 9.43 -2.20 -3.21
N ALA A 46 9.83 -3.46 -3.27
CA ALA A 46 9.20 -4.54 -2.52
C ALA A 46 9.32 -4.30 -1.02
N ILE A 47 10.49 -3.92 -0.53
CA ILE A 47 10.73 -3.59 0.89
C ILE A 47 9.78 -2.48 1.34
N THR A 48 9.64 -1.43 0.54
CA THR A 48 8.75 -0.31 0.86
C THR A 48 7.31 -0.80 1.03
N GLU A 49 6.82 -1.63 0.13
CA GLU A 49 5.44 -2.14 0.21
C GLU A 49 5.22 -3.06 1.40
N TYR A 50 6.15 -3.96 1.68
CA TYR A 50 6.04 -4.85 2.84
C TYR A 50 6.10 -4.07 4.16
N ARG A 51 6.90 -3.01 4.23
CA ARG A 51 6.95 -2.14 5.41
C ARG A 51 5.62 -1.41 5.62
N GLU A 52 4.92 -1.06 4.55
CA GLU A 52 3.60 -0.46 4.64
C GLU A 52 2.58 -1.43 5.25
N VAL A 53 2.64 -2.72 4.92
CA VAL A 53 1.81 -3.74 5.57
C VAL A 53 2.04 -3.70 7.09
N SER A 54 3.28 -3.70 7.51
CA SER A 54 3.66 -3.66 8.92
C SER A 54 3.15 -2.38 9.59
N ARG A 55 3.33 -1.23 8.94
CA ARG A 55 2.87 0.05 9.46
C ARG A 55 1.36 0.07 9.70
N LEU A 56 0.60 -0.50 8.78
CA LEU A 56 -0.86 -0.51 8.86
C LEU A 56 -1.40 -1.47 9.91
N LEU A 57 -0.74 -2.60 10.15
CA LEU A 57 -1.25 -3.68 11.00
C LEU A 57 -0.59 -3.78 12.37
N GLN A 58 0.57 -3.14 12.60
CA GLN A 58 1.32 -3.28 13.85
C GLN A 58 0.83 -2.45 15.05
N PRO A 59 0.12 -1.32 14.91
CA PRO A 59 -0.15 -0.47 16.08
C PRO A 59 -0.92 -1.16 17.20
N ASP A 60 -1.78 -2.14 16.90
CA ASP A 60 -2.52 -2.86 17.91
C ASP A 60 -2.81 -4.29 17.45
N HIS A 61 -1.91 -5.20 17.79
CA HIS A 61 -2.01 -6.62 17.42
C HIS A 61 -3.25 -7.30 18.02
N SER A 62 -3.75 -6.81 19.15
CA SER A 62 -4.91 -7.42 19.81
C SER A 62 -6.20 -7.27 19.00
N LYS A 63 -6.22 -6.32 18.06
CA LYS A 63 -7.39 -6.05 17.20
C LYS A 63 -7.32 -6.71 15.84
N LEU A 64 -6.21 -7.39 15.54
CA LEU A 64 -6.05 -8.06 14.25
C LEU A 64 -6.84 -9.36 14.22
N ASP A 65 -7.56 -9.61 13.13
CA ASP A 65 -8.18 -10.90 12.90
C ASP A 65 -7.15 -11.90 12.36
N ARG A 66 -7.58 -13.14 12.19
CA ARG A 66 -6.71 -14.23 11.74
C ARG A 66 -6.07 -13.95 10.38
N GLU A 67 -6.84 -13.40 9.47
CA GLU A 67 -6.37 -13.07 8.12
C GLU A 67 -5.33 -11.95 8.15
N GLN A 68 -5.55 -10.94 8.98
CA GLN A 68 -4.61 -9.83 9.14
C GLN A 68 -3.30 -10.29 9.78
N PHE A 69 -3.35 -11.20 10.77
CA PHE A 69 -2.15 -11.82 11.34
C PHE A 69 -1.35 -12.57 10.27
N LYS A 70 -2.05 -13.29 9.41
CA LYS A 70 -1.43 -14.03 8.31
C LYS A 70 -0.74 -13.09 7.32
N ILE A 71 -1.42 -12.02 6.95
CA ILE A 71 -0.87 -10.99 6.06
C ILE A 71 0.38 -10.37 6.67
N LEU A 72 0.32 -9.99 7.94
CA LEU A 72 1.46 -9.40 8.66
C LEU A 72 2.64 -10.37 8.73
N GLY A 73 2.39 -11.61 9.10
CA GLY A 73 3.43 -12.64 9.16
C GLY A 73 4.09 -12.88 7.80
N THR A 74 3.29 -12.92 6.75
CA THR A 74 3.79 -13.07 5.38
C THR A 74 4.66 -11.87 4.99
N ALA A 75 4.22 -10.66 5.32
CA ALA A 75 4.99 -9.44 5.04
C ALA A 75 6.33 -9.45 5.74
N HIS A 76 6.39 -9.85 7.02
CA HIS A 76 7.64 -9.96 7.77
C HIS A 76 8.58 -10.98 7.16
N PHE A 77 8.06 -12.15 6.77
CA PHE A 77 8.84 -13.17 6.08
C PHE A 77 9.43 -12.64 4.76
N LYS A 78 8.59 -11.97 3.97
CA LYS A 78 9.01 -11.40 2.69
C LYS A 78 10.01 -10.26 2.86
N LEU A 79 9.90 -9.49 3.94
CA LEU A 79 10.89 -8.47 4.30
C LEU A 79 12.24 -9.10 4.55
N ALA A 80 12.28 -10.14 5.39
CA ALA A 80 13.52 -10.85 5.68
C ALA A 80 14.15 -11.41 4.41
N LEU A 81 13.34 -11.99 3.54
CA LEU A 81 13.81 -12.52 2.25
C LEU A 81 14.36 -11.40 1.36
N SER A 82 13.69 -10.26 1.33
CA SER A 82 14.10 -9.10 0.52
C SER A 82 15.42 -8.52 1.01
N TYR A 83 15.59 -8.38 2.32
CA TYR A 83 16.87 -7.93 2.90
C TYR A 83 17.99 -8.90 2.62
N THR A 84 17.72 -10.21 2.68
CA THR A 84 18.71 -11.23 2.35
C THR A 84 19.15 -11.10 0.88
N LYS A 85 18.21 -10.90 -0.02
CA LYS A 85 18.51 -10.71 -1.45
C LYS A 85 19.32 -9.44 -1.69
N LYS A 86 19.12 -8.40 -0.86
CA LYS A 86 19.88 -7.16 -0.94
C LYS A 86 21.27 -7.28 -0.32
N GLY A 87 21.54 -8.35 0.41
CA GLY A 87 22.85 -8.60 1.03
C GLY A 87 23.01 -8.05 2.44
N TRP A 88 21.90 -7.85 3.14
CA TRP A 88 21.94 -7.35 4.53
C TRP A 88 21.90 -8.49 5.54
#